data_bde1e409120c41d84dbc612f50aa7043
#
_entry.id   bde1e409120c41d84dbc612f50aa7043
#
_cell.length_a   1.000
_cell.length_b   1.000
_cell.length_c   1.000
_cell.angle_alpha   90.00
_cell.angle_beta   90.00
_cell.angle_gamma   90.00
#
_symmetry.space_group_name_H-M   'P 1'
#
loop_
_entity.id
_entity.type
_entity.pdbx_description
1 polymer ?
#
loop_
_entity_poly.entity_id
_entity_poly.type
_entity_poly.pdbx_seq_one_letter_code
_entity_poly.pdbx_strand_id
1 'polypeptide(L)'
;SQLKAENMIKLPIILETVDNWEKTVKYSKDRRESLDALAISEKKYIRPIVLFRAEPDRNEDSITYEKIKNYLLKIGVKENEIVIATGAIKELDNISSRGCKSIEDKECPVKYIITVDALKEGWDCPFAYVLGVVSDLSSATSVEQLLGRILRNPYVDQKDNEELNYSYAVVSSKKFQETAQTLRDQLIENGFEEIEANLSIIKD
;
A
#
# COMPACT_ATOMS: atom_id res chain seq x y z
N SER A 1 -11.44 -17.77 8.60
CA SER A 1 -10.84 -17.23 9.81
C SER A 1 -11.79 -16.26 10.51
N GLN A 2 -11.57 -16.05 11.80
CA GLN A 2 -12.38 -15.06 12.56
C GLN A 2 -12.19 -13.64 12.06
N LEU A 3 -10.99 -13.28 11.61
CA LEU A 3 -10.68 -11.95 11.08
C LEU A 3 -11.53 -11.61 9.85
N LYS A 4 -11.69 -12.57 8.95
CA LYS A 4 -12.53 -12.40 7.77
C LYS A 4 -14.00 -12.20 8.16
N ALA A 5 -14.51 -13.01 9.07
CA ALA A 5 -15.91 -13.00 9.45
C ALA A 5 -16.37 -11.67 10.03
N GLU A 6 -15.45 -10.90 10.58
CA GLU A 6 -15.75 -9.62 11.25
C GLU A 6 -15.60 -8.39 10.35
N ASN A 7 -15.44 -8.55 9.04
CA ASN A 7 -15.14 -7.45 8.11
C ASN A 7 -13.88 -6.66 8.50
N MET A 8 -12.96 -7.30 9.20
CA MET A 8 -11.77 -6.63 9.74
C MET A 8 -10.70 -6.37 8.69
N ILE A 9 -10.66 -7.16 7.64
CA ILE A 9 -9.61 -7.11 6.62
C ILE A 9 -10.19 -6.96 5.22
N LYS A 10 -9.39 -6.34 4.35
CA LYS A 10 -9.73 -6.09 2.95
C LYS A 10 -9.21 -7.22 2.07
N LEU A 11 -10.06 -8.16 1.72
CA LEU A 11 -9.78 -9.28 0.81
C LEU A 11 -10.86 -9.37 -0.27
N PRO A 12 -10.52 -9.82 -1.47
CA PRO A 12 -9.20 -10.31 -1.92
C PRO A 12 -8.18 -9.21 -2.12
N ILE A 13 -6.93 -9.62 -2.35
CA ILE A 13 -5.88 -8.71 -2.81
C ILE A 13 -5.86 -8.77 -4.33
N ILE A 14 -6.01 -7.61 -4.98
CA ILE A 14 -5.91 -7.47 -6.42
C ILE A 14 -4.46 -7.15 -6.75
N LEU A 15 -3.78 -8.08 -7.43
CA LEU A 15 -2.37 -7.93 -7.77
C LEU A 15 -2.22 -7.53 -9.25
N GLU A 16 -1.57 -6.39 -9.48
CA GLU A 16 -1.25 -5.87 -10.79
C GLU A 16 0.27 -5.91 -10.98
N THR A 17 0.72 -6.46 -12.11
CA THR A 17 2.13 -6.53 -12.44
C THR A 17 2.44 -5.61 -13.61
N VAL A 18 3.55 -4.88 -13.52
CA VAL A 18 3.95 -3.87 -14.50
C VAL A 18 5.41 -4.05 -14.90
N ASP A 19 5.82 -3.42 -16.00
CA ASP A 19 7.14 -3.64 -16.61
C ASP A 19 8.29 -2.93 -15.89
N ASN A 20 8.01 -1.81 -15.23
CA ASN A 20 9.05 -0.98 -14.62
C ASN A 20 8.52 -0.24 -13.39
N TRP A 21 9.44 0.33 -12.62
CA TRP A 21 9.09 1.00 -11.37
C TRP A 21 8.27 2.28 -11.58
N GLU A 22 8.47 3.01 -12.68
CA GLU A 22 7.69 4.21 -13.00
C GLU A 22 6.22 3.83 -13.21
N LYS A 23 5.95 2.72 -13.87
CA LYS A 23 4.59 2.20 -14.01
C LYS A 23 4.01 1.76 -12.67
N THR A 24 4.83 1.19 -11.78
CA THR A 24 4.38 0.87 -10.42
C THR A 24 3.85 2.13 -9.73
N VAL A 25 4.59 3.21 -9.80
CA VAL A 25 4.20 4.48 -9.17
C VAL A 25 2.95 5.06 -9.83
N LYS A 26 2.94 5.12 -11.17
CA LYS A 26 1.80 5.69 -11.92
C LYS A 26 0.51 4.91 -11.71
N TYR A 27 0.56 3.59 -11.80
CA TYR A 27 -0.64 2.75 -11.66
C TYR A 27 -1.13 2.69 -10.22
N SER A 28 -0.24 2.76 -9.25
CA SER A 28 -0.62 2.92 -7.84
C SER A 28 -1.37 4.23 -7.62
N LYS A 29 -0.87 5.31 -8.21
CA LYS A 29 -1.54 6.62 -8.16
C LYS A 29 -2.92 6.56 -8.82
N ASP A 30 -3.01 5.98 -10.03
CA ASP A 30 -4.27 5.86 -10.77
C ASP A 30 -5.29 5.03 -9.98
N ARG A 31 -4.87 3.93 -9.38
CA ARG A 31 -5.72 3.10 -8.52
C ARG A 31 -6.21 3.88 -7.31
N ARG A 32 -5.32 4.61 -6.66
CA ARG A 32 -5.67 5.45 -5.53
C ARG A 32 -6.75 6.46 -5.92
N GLU A 33 -6.59 7.14 -7.04
CA GLU A 33 -7.54 8.15 -7.53
C GLU A 33 -8.90 7.54 -7.85
N SER A 34 -8.93 6.34 -8.45
CA SER A 34 -10.18 5.61 -8.69
C SER A 34 -10.90 5.30 -7.38
N LEU A 35 -10.18 4.83 -6.37
CA LEU A 35 -10.74 4.52 -5.06
C LEU A 35 -11.22 5.79 -4.34
N ASP A 36 -10.47 6.87 -4.48
CA ASP A 36 -10.83 8.17 -3.88
C ASP A 36 -12.18 8.67 -4.45
N ALA A 37 -12.38 8.53 -5.75
CA ALA A 37 -13.64 8.90 -6.39
C ALA A 37 -14.82 8.07 -5.85
N LEU A 38 -14.62 6.78 -5.63
CA LEU A 38 -15.63 5.90 -5.03
C LEU A 38 -15.89 6.26 -3.56
N ALA A 39 -14.86 6.65 -2.83
CA ALA A 39 -14.95 6.97 -1.41
C ALA A 39 -15.84 8.17 -1.10
N ILE A 40 -16.04 9.07 -2.06
CA ILE A 40 -16.90 10.25 -1.90
C ILE A 40 -18.32 9.87 -1.54
N SER A 41 -18.84 8.76 -2.06
CA SER A 41 -20.22 8.31 -1.80
C SER A 41 -20.37 7.51 -0.50
N GLU A 42 -19.30 7.21 0.19
CA GLU A 42 -19.36 6.46 1.45
C GLU A 42 -19.83 7.36 2.61
N LYS A 43 -20.48 6.74 3.60
CA LYS A 43 -21.01 7.44 4.76
C LYS A 43 -19.93 8.01 5.67
N LYS A 44 -18.80 7.33 5.76
CA LYS A 44 -17.65 7.73 6.59
C LYS A 44 -16.50 8.16 5.73
N TYR A 45 -15.72 9.10 6.24
CA TYR A 45 -14.56 9.65 5.53
C TYR A 45 -13.49 8.60 5.28
N ILE A 46 -13.10 8.44 4.02
CA ILE A 46 -11.98 7.58 3.61
C ILE A 46 -11.12 8.36 2.63
N ARG A 47 -9.82 8.45 2.93
CA ARG A 47 -8.81 8.97 2.01
C ARG A 47 -7.85 7.84 1.70
N PRO A 48 -7.98 7.18 0.53
CA PRO A 48 -7.08 6.09 0.16
C PRO A 48 -5.63 6.54 0.13
N ILE A 49 -4.75 5.73 0.70
CA ILE A 49 -3.32 5.98 0.79
C ILE A 49 -2.58 4.87 0.06
N VAL A 50 -1.52 5.26 -0.67
CA VAL A 50 -0.57 4.33 -1.27
C VAL A 50 0.63 4.19 -0.34
N LEU A 51 1.00 2.94 -0.02
CA LEU A 51 2.23 2.61 0.67
C LEU A 51 3.23 2.09 -0.36
N PHE A 52 4.34 2.79 -0.58
CA PHE A 52 5.43 2.35 -1.43
C PHE A 52 6.54 1.71 -0.61
N ARG A 53 7.03 0.57 -1.09
CA ARG A 53 8.26 -0.03 -0.60
C ARG A 53 9.37 0.27 -1.59
N ALA A 54 10.28 1.17 -1.20
CA ALA A 54 11.46 1.53 -1.97
C ALA A 54 12.64 0.62 -1.65
N GLU A 55 13.67 0.66 -2.48
CA GLU A 55 14.92 -0.05 -2.23
C GLU A 55 15.87 0.81 -1.40
N PRO A 56 16.73 0.17 -0.57
CA PRO A 56 17.85 0.87 0.04
C PRO A 56 18.79 1.41 -1.04
N ASP A 57 19.42 2.54 -0.77
CA ASP A 57 20.41 3.13 -1.69
C ASP A 57 21.71 2.35 -1.64
N ARG A 58 21.92 1.46 -2.61
CA ARG A 58 23.10 0.62 -2.74
C ARG A 58 23.97 1.00 -3.93
N ASN A 59 23.35 1.47 -5.01
CA ASN A 59 24.02 1.86 -6.25
C ASN A 59 23.09 2.74 -7.09
N GLU A 60 23.56 3.17 -8.24
CA GLU A 60 22.80 4.07 -9.14
C GLU A 60 21.49 3.46 -9.65
N ASP A 61 21.42 2.13 -9.72
CA ASP A 61 20.22 1.42 -10.22
C ASP A 61 19.16 1.21 -9.14
N SER A 62 19.48 1.44 -7.87
CA SER A 62 18.54 1.29 -6.77
C SER A 62 17.37 2.25 -6.92
N ILE A 63 16.15 1.72 -6.76
CA ILE A 63 14.92 2.53 -6.81
C ILE A 63 14.65 3.05 -5.41
N THR A 64 15.28 4.18 -5.11
CA THR A 64 15.27 4.80 -3.79
C THR A 64 13.96 5.56 -3.53
N TYR A 65 13.73 5.91 -2.26
CA TYR A 65 12.59 6.75 -1.89
C TYR A 65 12.64 8.12 -2.62
N GLU A 66 13.84 8.64 -2.85
CA GLU A 66 14.01 9.91 -3.55
C GLU A 66 13.55 9.83 -5.00
N LYS A 67 13.89 8.76 -5.70
CA LYS A 67 13.43 8.53 -7.08
C LYS A 67 11.91 8.43 -7.15
N ILE A 68 11.30 7.71 -6.22
CA ILE A 68 9.84 7.59 -6.17
C ILE A 68 9.20 8.95 -5.88
N LYS A 69 9.69 9.68 -4.88
CA LYS A 69 9.19 11.02 -4.55
C LYS A 69 9.29 11.96 -5.74
N ASN A 70 10.45 12.01 -6.39
CA ASN A 70 10.67 12.90 -7.53
C ASN A 70 9.73 12.58 -8.70
N TYR A 71 9.50 11.28 -8.94
CA TYR A 71 8.56 10.87 -9.97
C TYR A 71 7.11 11.26 -9.63
N LEU A 72 6.68 11.07 -8.38
CA LEU A 72 5.36 11.53 -7.93
C LEU A 72 5.18 13.03 -8.13
N LEU A 73 6.16 13.83 -7.77
CA LEU A 73 6.13 15.28 -7.99
C LEU A 73 6.02 15.62 -9.48
N LYS A 74 6.77 14.90 -10.32
CA LYS A 74 6.75 15.08 -11.77
C LYS A 74 5.38 14.80 -12.38
N ILE A 75 4.65 13.83 -11.85
CA ILE A 75 3.32 13.47 -12.36
C ILE A 75 2.17 14.19 -11.64
N GLY A 76 2.48 15.24 -10.88
CA GLY A 76 1.51 16.19 -10.36
C GLY A 76 1.10 16.01 -8.90
N VAL A 77 1.73 15.11 -8.16
CA VAL A 77 1.47 14.97 -6.73
C VAL A 77 2.12 16.11 -5.97
N LYS A 78 1.43 16.65 -4.98
CA LYS A 78 1.94 17.76 -4.16
C LYS A 78 2.87 17.24 -3.07
N GLU A 79 3.87 18.03 -2.72
CA GLU A 79 4.85 17.63 -1.72
C GLU A 79 4.23 17.34 -0.34
N ASN A 80 3.23 18.11 0.08
CA ASN A 80 2.56 17.87 1.36
C ASN A 80 1.72 16.59 1.40
N GLU A 81 1.48 15.98 0.25
CA GLU A 81 0.75 14.70 0.14
C GLU A 81 1.66 13.49 0.32
N ILE A 82 2.98 13.69 0.36
CA ILE A 82 4.00 12.62 0.42
C ILE A 82 4.70 12.62 1.78
N VAL A 83 4.76 11.45 2.40
CA VAL A 83 5.48 11.22 3.66
C VAL A 83 6.57 10.17 3.42
N ILE A 84 7.76 10.42 3.94
CA ILE A 84 8.88 9.49 3.88
C ILE A 84 9.14 8.91 5.26
N ALA A 85 9.18 7.59 5.33
CA ALA A 85 9.44 6.85 6.57
C ALA A 85 10.58 5.84 6.34
N THR A 86 11.80 6.25 6.71
CA THR A 86 13.00 5.40 6.68
C THR A 86 13.59 5.30 8.08
N GLY A 87 14.67 4.54 8.25
CA GLY A 87 15.36 4.47 9.53
C GLY A 87 15.84 5.82 10.04
N ALA A 88 16.21 6.74 9.14
CA ALA A 88 16.72 8.07 9.45
C ALA A 88 15.63 9.17 9.36
N ILE A 89 14.70 9.03 8.42
CA ILE A 89 13.66 10.04 8.16
C ILE A 89 12.35 9.55 8.75
N LYS A 90 11.83 10.27 9.74
CA LYS A 90 10.67 9.85 10.53
C LYS A 90 9.50 10.83 10.38
N GLU A 91 9.13 11.14 9.16
CA GLU A 91 8.04 12.09 8.89
C GLU A 91 6.68 11.61 9.39
N LEU A 92 6.44 10.28 9.47
CA LEU A 92 5.22 9.73 10.07
C LEU A 92 5.11 10.03 11.56
N ASP A 93 6.22 9.99 12.29
CA ASP A 93 6.23 10.30 13.72
C ASP A 93 5.94 11.79 13.97
N ASN A 94 6.22 12.64 13.00
CA ASN A 94 6.04 14.09 13.07
C ASN A 94 4.88 14.59 12.20
N ILE A 95 3.87 13.77 11.99
CA ILE A 95 2.75 14.09 11.10
C ILE A 95 1.96 15.32 11.57
N SER A 96 2.02 15.63 12.86
CA SER A 96 1.40 16.83 13.42
C SER A 96 1.96 18.12 12.83
N SER A 97 3.21 18.13 12.35
CA SER A 97 3.81 19.27 11.68
C SER A 97 3.12 19.62 10.35
N ARG A 98 2.35 18.69 9.81
CA ARG A 98 1.56 18.87 8.58
C ARG A 98 0.11 19.22 8.86
N GLY A 99 -0.24 19.53 10.11
CA GLY A 99 -1.61 19.85 10.52
C GLY A 99 -2.49 18.64 10.75
N CYS A 100 -1.89 17.44 10.86
CA CYS A 100 -2.62 16.20 11.06
C CYS A 100 -2.62 15.79 12.53
N LYS A 101 -3.79 15.55 13.10
CA LYS A 101 -3.91 14.91 14.43
C LYS A 101 -3.57 13.43 14.33
N SER A 102 -3.98 12.80 13.22
CA SER A 102 -3.65 11.43 12.87
C SER A 102 -3.65 11.29 11.35
N ILE A 103 -3.13 10.17 10.85
CA ILE A 103 -3.11 9.88 9.42
C ILE A 103 -4.53 9.75 8.82
N GLU A 104 -5.53 9.44 9.66
CA GLU A 104 -6.93 9.28 9.25
C GLU A 104 -7.76 10.54 9.40
N ASP A 105 -7.17 11.62 9.90
CA ASP A 105 -7.84 12.90 10.08
C ASP A 105 -8.21 13.51 8.71
N LYS A 106 -9.40 14.11 8.64
CA LYS A 106 -9.88 14.81 7.42
C LYS A 106 -8.96 15.94 6.99
N GLU A 107 -8.32 16.59 7.96
CA GLU A 107 -7.39 17.70 7.68
C GLU A 107 -6.02 17.22 7.21
N CYS A 108 -5.76 15.92 7.26
CA CYS A 108 -4.48 15.37 6.85
C CYS A 108 -4.37 15.31 5.32
N PRO A 109 -3.34 15.91 4.69
CA PRO A 109 -3.18 15.89 3.26
C PRO A 109 -2.51 14.62 2.72
N VAL A 110 -2.01 13.74 3.58
CA VAL A 110 -1.17 12.61 3.19
C VAL A 110 -1.94 11.59 2.34
N LYS A 111 -1.41 11.30 1.17
CA LYS A 111 -1.95 10.32 0.21
C LYS A 111 -0.94 9.23 -0.16
N TYR A 112 0.35 9.48 0.09
CA TYR A 112 1.45 8.59 -0.28
C TYR A 112 2.44 8.48 0.86
N ILE A 113 2.80 7.26 1.22
CA ILE A 113 3.84 6.97 2.21
C ILE A 113 4.91 6.14 1.50
N ILE A 114 6.17 6.59 1.57
CA ILE A 114 7.29 5.86 0.98
C ILE A 114 8.15 5.34 2.13
N THR A 115 8.31 4.02 2.20
CA THR A 115 9.12 3.37 3.21
C THR A 115 10.21 2.52 2.57
N VAL A 116 11.30 2.30 3.29
CA VAL A 116 12.31 1.30 2.98
C VAL A 116 12.16 0.11 3.92
N ASP A 117 12.44 0.29 5.21
CA ASP A 117 12.31 -0.78 6.22
C ASP A 117 11.86 -0.24 7.60
N ALA A 118 11.33 0.96 7.65
CA ALA A 118 11.29 1.73 8.90
C ALA A 118 9.95 1.82 9.60
N LEU A 119 8.94 1.09 9.15
CA LEU A 119 7.65 1.13 9.83
C LEU A 119 7.76 0.34 11.15
N LYS A 120 7.25 0.94 12.23
CA LYS A 120 7.23 0.30 13.54
C LYS A 120 6.45 -1.01 13.49
N GLU A 121 6.88 -1.98 14.27
CA GLU A 121 6.13 -3.22 14.46
C GLU A 121 4.70 -2.88 14.89
N GLY A 122 3.73 -3.56 14.29
CA GLY A 122 2.32 -3.30 14.56
C GLY A 122 1.74 -2.04 13.91
N TRP A 123 2.55 -1.23 13.20
CA TRP A 123 1.99 -0.10 12.47
C TRP A 123 1.09 -0.60 11.35
N ASP A 124 -0.12 -0.08 11.30
CA ASP A 124 -1.04 -0.27 10.20
C ASP A 124 -1.76 1.05 9.92
N CYS A 125 -2.38 1.12 8.76
CA CYS A 125 -3.20 2.26 8.38
C CYS A 125 -4.42 1.75 7.61
N PRO A 126 -5.62 1.86 8.18
CA PRO A 126 -6.83 1.40 7.49
C PRO A 126 -7.07 2.09 6.16
N PHE A 127 -6.56 3.32 5.97
CA PHE A 127 -6.65 4.04 4.70
C PHE A 127 -5.62 3.58 3.66
N ALA A 128 -4.64 2.76 4.03
CA ALA A 128 -3.68 2.20 3.09
C ALA A 128 -4.35 1.10 2.27
N TYR A 129 -4.73 1.41 1.06
CA TYR A 129 -5.42 0.52 0.13
C TYR A 129 -4.49 -0.09 -0.91
N VAL A 130 -3.43 0.60 -1.27
CA VAL A 130 -2.56 0.23 -2.37
C VAL A 130 -1.13 0.08 -1.87
N LEU A 131 -0.53 -1.08 -2.16
CA LEU A 131 0.88 -1.35 -1.91
C LEU A 131 1.62 -1.30 -3.25
N GLY A 132 2.57 -0.37 -3.39
CA GLY A 132 3.46 -0.30 -4.55
C GLY A 132 4.83 -0.86 -4.19
N VAL A 133 5.26 -1.94 -4.86
CA VAL A 133 6.51 -2.61 -4.55
C VAL A 133 7.44 -2.54 -5.74
N VAL A 134 8.58 -1.87 -5.56
CA VAL A 134 9.64 -1.76 -6.57
C VAL A 134 10.85 -2.63 -6.21
N SER A 135 10.94 -3.09 -4.97
CA SER A 135 12.00 -3.96 -4.49
C SER A 135 11.63 -5.44 -4.66
N ASP A 136 12.63 -6.31 -4.80
CA ASP A 136 12.41 -7.74 -4.78
C ASP A 136 12.02 -8.20 -3.36
N LEU A 137 10.90 -8.90 -3.28
CA LEU A 137 10.45 -9.52 -2.03
C LEU A 137 11.03 -10.92 -1.95
N SER A 138 12.11 -11.05 -1.22
CA SER A 138 12.89 -12.29 -1.17
C SER A 138 12.57 -13.19 0.01
N SER A 139 11.82 -12.68 1.00
CA SER A 139 11.49 -13.48 2.19
C SER A 139 10.00 -13.44 2.50
N ALA A 140 9.51 -14.57 3.02
CA ALA A 140 8.15 -14.73 3.52
C ALA A 140 7.82 -13.69 4.59
N THR A 141 8.74 -13.42 5.49
CA THR A 141 8.57 -12.44 6.57
C THR A 141 8.36 -11.02 6.02
N SER A 142 9.14 -10.63 5.00
CA SER A 142 8.98 -9.31 4.38
C SER A 142 7.62 -9.14 3.72
N VAL A 143 7.14 -10.16 3.04
CA VAL A 143 5.82 -10.16 2.41
C VAL A 143 4.72 -10.03 3.46
N GLU A 144 4.78 -10.83 4.50
CA GLU A 144 3.82 -10.82 5.61
C GLU A 144 3.75 -9.43 6.27
N GLN A 145 4.90 -8.83 6.58
CA GLN A 145 4.96 -7.52 7.20
C GLN A 145 4.34 -6.42 6.33
N LEU A 146 4.63 -6.45 5.02
CA LEU A 146 4.07 -5.45 4.09
C LEU A 146 2.55 -5.62 3.95
N LEU A 147 2.08 -6.84 3.77
CA LEU A 147 0.65 -7.12 3.64
C LEU A 147 -0.10 -6.70 4.90
N GLY A 148 0.44 -6.98 6.06
CA GLY A 148 -0.18 -6.60 7.33
C GLY A 148 -0.43 -5.10 7.46
N ARG A 149 0.32 -4.27 6.72
CA ARG A 149 0.19 -2.81 6.76
C ARG A 149 -1.05 -2.30 6.02
N ILE A 150 -1.57 -3.05 5.05
CA ILE A 150 -2.67 -2.57 4.19
C ILE A 150 -3.95 -3.38 4.30
N LEU A 151 -3.96 -4.49 5.02
CA LEU A 151 -5.12 -5.39 5.05
C LEU A 151 -6.28 -4.88 5.90
N ARG A 152 -6.03 -4.02 6.89
CA ARG A 152 -7.07 -3.59 7.81
C ARG A 152 -8.14 -2.76 7.11
N ASN A 153 -9.41 -3.12 7.36
CA ASN A 153 -10.55 -2.41 6.78
C ASN A 153 -10.88 -1.16 7.60
N PRO A 154 -11.04 0.02 6.97
CA PRO A 154 -11.45 1.23 7.68
C PRO A 154 -12.76 1.00 8.45
N TYR A 155 -12.80 1.46 9.70
CA TYR A 155 -13.96 1.39 10.59
C TYR A 155 -14.47 -0.03 10.88
N VAL A 156 -13.75 -1.06 10.44
CA VAL A 156 -14.12 -2.48 10.63
C VAL A 156 -15.54 -2.78 10.11
N ASP A 157 -15.93 -2.13 9.03
CA ASP A 157 -17.24 -2.36 8.39
C ASP A 157 -17.13 -2.48 6.87
N GLN A 158 -18.12 -3.13 6.29
CA GLN A 158 -18.23 -3.31 4.84
C GLN A 158 -18.59 -1.97 4.19
N LYS A 159 -17.90 -1.62 3.10
CA LYS A 159 -18.19 -0.41 2.35
C LYS A 159 -19.26 -0.70 1.28
N ASP A 160 -20.04 0.31 0.94
CA ASP A 160 -21.08 0.20 -0.08
C ASP A 160 -20.49 -0.06 -1.47
N ASN A 161 -19.35 0.57 -1.78
CA ASN A 161 -18.58 0.27 -2.98
C ASN A 161 -17.69 -0.95 -2.73
N GLU A 162 -17.92 -2.02 -3.46
CA GLU A 162 -17.21 -3.29 -3.28
C GLU A 162 -15.69 -3.15 -3.37
N GLU A 163 -15.20 -2.32 -4.30
CA GLU A 163 -13.77 -2.10 -4.51
C GLU A 163 -13.07 -1.48 -3.29
N LEU A 164 -13.82 -0.84 -2.39
CA LEU A 164 -13.29 -0.31 -1.12
C LEU A 164 -13.21 -1.35 -0.01
N ASN A 165 -13.59 -2.59 -0.31
CA ASN A 165 -13.42 -3.73 0.59
C ASN A 165 -12.21 -4.59 0.21
N TYR A 166 -11.49 -4.24 -0.86
CA TYR A 166 -10.33 -4.97 -1.38
C TYR A 166 -9.02 -4.27 -1.04
N SER A 167 -7.94 -5.03 -1.09
CA SER A 167 -6.58 -4.48 -1.07
C SER A 167 -5.96 -4.60 -2.45
N TYR A 168 -5.01 -3.74 -2.77
CA TYR A 168 -4.39 -3.67 -4.09
C TYR A 168 -2.87 -3.67 -3.95
N ALA A 169 -2.19 -4.40 -4.83
CA ALA A 169 -0.73 -4.38 -4.90
C ALA A 169 -0.28 -4.23 -6.34
N VAL A 170 0.65 -3.30 -6.58
CA VAL A 170 1.26 -3.06 -7.89
C VAL A 170 2.74 -3.37 -7.77
N VAL A 171 3.24 -4.29 -8.59
CA VAL A 171 4.58 -4.85 -8.46
C VAL A 171 5.31 -4.81 -9.79
N SER A 172 6.55 -4.33 -9.78
CA SER A 172 7.43 -4.26 -10.96
C SER A 172 8.69 -5.11 -10.80
N SER A 173 8.65 -6.14 -9.99
CA SER A 173 9.77 -7.07 -9.84
C SER A 173 9.99 -7.88 -11.11
N LYS A 174 11.26 -8.11 -11.49
CA LYS A 174 11.63 -9.01 -12.59
C LYS A 174 11.16 -10.45 -12.35
N LYS A 175 10.93 -10.80 -11.08
CA LYS A 175 10.46 -12.11 -10.64
C LYS A 175 9.01 -12.04 -10.16
N PHE A 176 8.18 -11.28 -10.86
CA PHE A 176 6.81 -11.02 -10.40
C PHE A 176 5.99 -12.28 -10.11
N GLN A 177 6.18 -13.34 -10.89
CA GLN A 177 5.44 -14.59 -10.65
C GLN A 177 5.83 -15.23 -9.32
N GLU A 178 7.12 -15.25 -9.02
CA GLU A 178 7.62 -15.75 -7.73
C GLU A 178 7.13 -14.87 -6.59
N THR A 179 7.13 -13.54 -6.79
CA THR A 179 6.63 -12.58 -5.81
C THR A 179 5.13 -12.79 -5.57
N ALA A 180 4.34 -12.94 -6.63
CA ALA A 180 2.90 -13.17 -6.53
C ALA A 180 2.61 -14.48 -5.79
N GLN A 181 3.35 -15.54 -6.11
CA GLN A 181 3.21 -16.83 -5.44
C GLN A 181 3.59 -16.73 -3.95
N THR A 182 4.66 -16.01 -3.64
CA THR A 182 5.08 -15.78 -2.26
C THR A 182 4.01 -15.03 -1.47
N LEU A 183 3.41 -13.99 -2.06
CA LEU A 183 2.33 -13.22 -1.44
C LEU A 183 1.13 -14.12 -1.10
N ARG A 184 0.73 -14.96 -2.07
CA ARG A 184 -0.39 -15.89 -1.90
C ARG A 184 -0.09 -16.93 -0.83
N ASP A 185 1.09 -17.56 -0.91
CA ASP A 185 1.48 -18.61 0.02
C ASP A 185 1.56 -18.09 1.46
N GLN A 186 2.03 -16.85 1.64
CA GLN A 186 2.06 -16.22 2.95
C GLN A 186 0.68 -16.00 3.53
N LEU A 187 -0.29 -15.61 2.73
CA LEU A 187 -1.67 -15.47 3.19
C LEU A 187 -2.23 -16.80 3.66
N ILE A 188 -1.99 -17.88 2.89
CA ILE A 188 -2.45 -19.22 3.23
C ILE A 188 -1.77 -19.72 4.51
N GLU A 189 -0.45 -19.56 4.64
CA GLU A 189 0.30 -19.94 5.85
C GLU A 189 -0.16 -19.20 7.10
N ASN A 190 -0.63 -17.97 6.95
CA ASN A 190 -1.14 -17.16 8.07
C ASN A 190 -2.59 -17.52 8.45
N GLY A 191 -3.11 -18.63 7.97
CA GLY A 191 -4.42 -19.11 8.36
C GLY A 191 -5.59 -18.63 7.52
N PHE A 192 -5.33 -17.97 6.39
CA PHE A 192 -6.36 -17.62 5.43
C PHE A 192 -6.64 -18.83 4.54
N GLU A 193 -7.91 -19.14 4.33
CA GLU A 193 -8.30 -20.17 3.39
C GLU A 193 -7.97 -19.74 1.95
N GLU A 194 -7.75 -20.71 1.05
CA GLU A 194 -7.39 -20.40 -0.33
C GLU A 194 -8.42 -19.49 -1.02
N ILE A 195 -9.69 -19.67 -0.74
CA ILE A 195 -10.76 -18.82 -1.27
C ILE A 195 -10.69 -17.39 -0.71
N GLU A 196 -10.21 -17.22 0.50
CA GLU A 196 -10.03 -15.93 1.15
C GLU A 196 -8.78 -15.20 0.63
N ALA A 197 -7.78 -15.97 0.22
CA ALA A 197 -6.53 -15.46 -0.32
C ALA A 197 -6.57 -15.33 -1.85
N ASN A 198 -7.74 -15.06 -2.41
CA ASN A 198 -7.91 -14.94 -3.85
C ASN A 198 -7.15 -13.72 -4.38
N LEU A 199 -6.16 -13.98 -5.24
CA LEU A 199 -5.37 -12.96 -5.91
C LEU A 199 -5.80 -12.89 -7.37
N SER A 200 -6.24 -11.72 -7.79
CA SER A 200 -6.50 -11.43 -9.21
C SER A 200 -5.25 -10.79 -9.81
N ILE A 201 -4.65 -11.45 -10.79
CA ILE A 201 -3.45 -10.95 -11.46
C ILE A 201 -3.87 -10.25 -12.74
N ILE A 202 -3.61 -8.96 -12.81
CA ILE A 202 -3.85 -8.14 -13.98
C ILE A 202 -2.49 -7.86 -14.63
N LYS A 203 -2.37 -8.26 -15.89
CA LYS A 203 -1.17 -7.96 -16.67
C LYS A 203 -1.38 -6.71 -17.50
N ASP A 204 -0.42 -5.83 -17.42
CA ASP A 204 -0.39 -4.62 -18.22
C ASP A 204 0.31 -4.87 -19.56
#